data_e35dad5fbfa4ad083481d6f3254f883d
#
_entry.id   e35dad5fbfa4ad083481d6f3254f883d
#
_cell.length_a   1.000
_cell.length_b   1.000
_cell.length_c   1.000
_cell.angle_alpha   90.00
_cell.angle_beta   90.00
_cell.angle_gamma   90.00
#
_symmetry.space_group_name_H-M   'P 1'
#
loop_
_entity.id
_entity.type
_entity.pdbx_description
1 polymer ?
#
loop_
_entity_poly.entity_id
_entity_poly.type
_entity_poly.pdbx_seq_one_letter_code
_entity_poly.pdbx_strand_id
1 'polypeptide(L)'
;MFLFGLCLVCQRRPIADDFDRYVYEAIVRGRTQSIEEVYNLVKHESPRAEASTVLDSPQHLKELEPLYAIRPLYVELVALLSSILSIQNAINFISAASFFGIGIIVLCWTGKPFLSALLMTAYPVLLLGRAGTPDALAGFLGILGLWLIQDRNGPLLALIVLFISLGVRTDNLLLLLSVLVWLVWEKRIGLYYAGLLAVLAVMLVLGINRWAGNYGWVVLFRYSFVSGRYPAQIPHALTFREYFSAFASGAAVLATRVSLWMLLGILAYRRAPNRVLLVCAAAVAAHFLMFPSPEDRYLVWAYTVVGIFVIRSFAKSDHDKNGFGKLSERPLAIHKGS
;
A
#
# COMPACT_ATOMS: atom_id res chain seq x y z
N MET A 1 22.07 9.71 4.03
CA MET A 1 22.92 8.52 4.36
C MET A 1 22.14 7.39 5.04
N PHE A 2 21.49 7.62 6.20
CA PHE A 2 20.72 6.58 6.91
C PHE A 2 19.67 5.85 6.05
N LEU A 3 18.78 6.59 5.39
CA LEU A 3 17.74 6.04 4.53
C LEU A 3 18.33 5.18 3.39
N PHE A 4 19.42 5.63 2.78
CA PHE A 4 20.12 4.88 1.74
C PHE A 4 20.69 3.56 2.29
N GLY A 5 21.34 3.61 3.47
CA GLY A 5 21.82 2.40 4.14
C GLY A 5 20.70 1.42 4.44
N LEU A 6 19.54 1.90 4.89
CA LEU A 6 18.37 1.07 5.16
C LEU A 6 17.83 0.40 3.88
N CYS A 7 17.80 1.13 2.75
CA CYS A 7 17.43 0.57 1.45
C CYS A 7 18.39 -0.52 0.96
N LEU A 8 19.69 -0.35 1.18
CA LEU A 8 20.68 -1.38 0.87
C LEU A 8 20.45 -2.64 1.71
N VAL A 9 20.05 -2.50 2.98
CA VAL A 9 19.67 -3.65 3.82
C VAL A 9 18.41 -4.34 3.26
N CYS A 10 17.40 -3.58 2.86
CA CYS A 10 16.19 -4.12 2.23
C CYS A 10 16.54 -4.91 0.96
N GLN A 11 17.38 -4.35 0.09
CA GLN A 11 17.81 -5.00 -1.15
C GLN A 11 18.59 -6.29 -0.91
N ARG A 12 19.48 -6.30 0.08
CA ARG A 12 20.38 -7.45 0.36
C ARG A 12 19.74 -8.53 1.23
N ARG A 13 18.71 -8.20 1.98
CA ARG A 13 18.02 -9.12 2.89
C ARG A 13 16.50 -9.11 2.63
N PRO A 14 16.07 -9.54 1.44
CA PRO A 14 14.65 -9.68 1.14
C PRO A 14 14.03 -10.72 2.09
N ILE A 15 12.70 -10.70 2.19
CA ILE A 15 11.97 -11.77 2.86
C ILE A 15 12.04 -13.00 1.95
N ALA A 16 12.74 -14.03 2.42
CA ALA A 16 13.02 -15.23 1.61
C ALA A 16 11.77 -16.08 1.33
N ASP A 17 10.72 -15.95 2.16
CA ASP A 17 9.57 -16.85 2.19
C ASP A 17 8.30 -16.26 1.55
N ASP A 18 8.43 -15.15 0.83
CA ASP A 18 7.29 -14.55 0.13
C ASP A 18 7.01 -15.31 -1.18
N PHE A 19 6.05 -16.25 -1.14
CA PHE A 19 5.69 -17.05 -2.31
C PHE A 19 5.14 -16.20 -3.46
N ASP A 20 4.54 -15.03 -3.18
CA ASP A 20 4.06 -14.09 -4.18
C ASP A 20 5.15 -13.75 -5.19
N ARG A 21 6.39 -13.61 -4.73
CA ARG A 21 7.55 -13.34 -5.57
C ARG A 21 7.75 -14.40 -6.65
N TYR A 22 7.57 -15.68 -6.32
CA TYR A 22 7.75 -16.78 -7.26
C TYR A 22 6.69 -16.78 -8.36
N VAL A 23 5.47 -16.37 -8.04
CA VAL A 23 4.40 -16.24 -9.04
C VAL A 23 4.70 -15.08 -9.99
N TYR A 24 5.17 -13.93 -9.50
CA TYR A 24 5.60 -12.83 -10.39
C TYR A 24 6.78 -13.22 -11.27
N GLU A 25 7.74 -13.93 -10.71
CA GLU A 25 8.87 -14.47 -11.49
C GLU A 25 8.38 -15.43 -12.59
N ALA A 26 7.43 -16.30 -12.25
CA ALA A 26 6.83 -17.21 -13.21
C ALA A 26 6.10 -16.48 -14.34
N ILE A 27 5.32 -15.45 -14.05
CA ILE A 27 4.63 -14.65 -15.07
C ILE A 27 5.63 -13.99 -16.04
N VAL A 28 6.76 -13.47 -15.53
CA VAL A 28 7.77 -12.83 -16.37
C VAL A 28 8.52 -13.86 -17.23
N ARG A 29 8.93 -14.99 -16.66
CA ARG A 29 9.61 -16.08 -17.37
C ARG A 29 8.71 -16.77 -18.38
N GLY A 30 7.42 -16.96 -18.06
CA GLY A 30 6.43 -17.60 -18.91
C GLY A 30 6.15 -16.88 -20.24
N ARG A 31 6.68 -15.67 -20.42
CA ARG A 31 6.64 -14.96 -21.71
C ARG A 31 7.53 -15.61 -22.78
N THR A 32 8.55 -16.35 -22.36
CA THR A 32 9.57 -16.92 -23.27
C THR A 32 9.83 -18.40 -23.02
N GLN A 33 9.36 -18.98 -21.95
CA GLN A 33 9.60 -20.35 -21.52
C GLN A 33 8.29 -21.12 -21.32
N SER A 34 8.34 -22.44 -21.40
CA SER A 34 7.21 -23.29 -21.09
C SER A 34 6.91 -23.29 -19.58
N ILE A 35 5.66 -23.60 -19.21
CA ILE A 35 5.25 -23.62 -17.79
C ILE A 35 6.03 -24.69 -16.99
N GLU A 36 6.39 -25.80 -17.62
CA GLU A 36 7.18 -26.87 -17.01
C GLU A 36 8.62 -26.42 -16.71
N GLU A 37 9.24 -25.70 -17.64
CA GLU A 37 10.59 -25.12 -17.44
C GLU A 37 10.57 -24.08 -16.33
N VAL A 38 9.61 -23.15 -16.37
CA VAL A 38 9.43 -22.12 -15.36
C VAL A 38 9.20 -22.75 -13.98
N TYR A 39 8.32 -23.74 -13.88
CA TYR A 39 8.03 -24.44 -12.63
C TYR A 39 9.28 -25.08 -12.04
N ASN A 40 10.07 -25.78 -12.85
CA ASN A 40 11.29 -26.45 -12.40
C ASN A 40 12.34 -25.44 -11.89
N LEU A 41 12.52 -24.31 -12.60
CA LEU A 41 13.42 -23.25 -12.19
C LEU A 41 12.99 -22.62 -10.85
N VAL A 42 11.73 -22.20 -10.75
CA VAL A 42 11.19 -21.55 -9.55
C VAL A 42 11.21 -22.50 -8.36
N LYS A 43 10.89 -23.78 -8.56
CA LYS A 43 10.95 -24.80 -7.51
C LYS A 43 12.36 -25.05 -7.01
N HIS A 44 13.35 -25.07 -7.90
CA HIS A 44 14.76 -25.25 -7.54
C HIS A 44 15.30 -24.05 -6.75
N GLU A 45 14.85 -22.84 -7.07
CA GLU A 45 15.25 -21.61 -6.40
C GLU A 45 14.54 -21.41 -5.05
N SER A 46 13.48 -22.19 -4.75
CA SER A 46 12.69 -22.14 -3.51
C SER A 46 13.09 -23.26 -2.55
N PRO A 47 13.97 -23.00 -1.56
CA PRO A 47 14.50 -24.06 -0.69
C PRO A 47 13.55 -24.53 0.41
N ARG A 48 12.30 -24.00 0.55
CA ARG A 48 11.46 -24.23 1.75
C ARG A 48 10.11 -24.88 1.47
N ALA A 49 9.65 -25.65 2.48
CA ALA A 49 8.42 -26.44 2.45
C ALA A 49 7.12 -25.61 2.24
N GLU A 50 7.09 -24.34 2.63
CA GLU A 50 5.91 -23.48 2.45
C GLU A 50 5.68 -23.11 0.99
N ALA A 51 6.74 -22.94 0.20
CA ALA A 51 6.63 -22.81 -1.24
C ALA A 51 6.10 -24.08 -1.90
N SER A 52 6.25 -25.25 -1.27
CA SER A 52 5.75 -26.53 -1.79
C SER A 52 4.23 -26.62 -1.87
N THR A 53 3.50 -25.85 -1.07
CA THR A 53 2.03 -25.81 -1.14
C THR A 53 1.50 -25.04 -2.33
N VAL A 54 2.25 -24.05 -2.80
CA VAL A 54 1.94 -23.20 -3.96
C VAL A 54 2.60 -23.76 -5.24
N LEU A 55 3.79 -24.37 -5.08
CA LEU A 55 4.58 -24.94 -6.15
C LEU A 55 4.49 -26.48 -6.17
N ASP A 56 3.31 -27.01 -6.03
CA ASP A 56 3.10 -28.48 -6.04
C ASP A 56 3.08 -29.08 -7.44
N SER A 57 2.65 -28.28 -8.44
CA SER A 57 2.59 -28.70 -9.84
C SER A 57 2.68 -27.51 -10.79
N PRO A 58 3.12 -27.73 -12.06
CA PRO A 58 3.06 -26.72 -13.10
C PRO A 58 1.65 -26.16 -13.34
N GLN A 59 0.65 -27.06 -13.27
CA GLN A 59 -0.75 -26.69 -13.41
C GLN A 59 -1.21 -25.71 -12.30
N HIS A 60 -0.84 -25.96 -11.06
CA HIS A 60 -1.18 -25.07 -9.96
C HIS A 60 -0.55 -23.68 -10.15
N LEU A 61 0.74 -23.62 -10.51
CA LEU A 61 1.41 -22.36 -10.80
C LEU A 61 0.68 -21.58 -11.91
N LYS A 62 0.29 -22.26 -13.00
CA LYS A 62 -0.48 -21.65 -14.10
C LYS A 62 -1.84 -21.13 -13.66
N GLU A 63 -2.54 -21.82 -12.76
CA GLU A 63 -3.83 -21.38 -12.23
C GLU A 63 -3.72 -20.18 -11.29
N LEU A 64 -2.54 -19.96 -10.68
CA LEU A 64 -2.29 -18.77 -9.85
C LEU A 64 -2.02 -17.51 -10.68
N GLU A 65 -1.42 -17.64 -11.87
CA GLU A 65 -1.04 -16.48 -12.69
C GLU A 65 -2.14 -15.43 -12.85
N PRO A 66 -3.41 -15.77 -13.15
CA PRO A 66 -4.48 -14.79 -13.32
C PRO A 66 -4.75 -13.94 -12.06
N LEU A 67 -4.51 -14.48 -10.85
CA LEU A 67 -4.69 -13.75 -9.59
C LEU A 67 -3.60 -12.70 -9.35
N TYR A 68 -2.44 -12.86 -10.01
CA TYR A 68 -1.27 -11.98 -9.88
C TYR A 68 -1.10 -11.06 -11.10
N ALA A 69 -1.50 -11.49 -12.28
CA ALA A 69 -1.44 -10.72 -13.53
C ALA A 69 -2.32 -9.45 -13.50
N ILE A 70 -3.25 -9.33 -12.55
CA ILE A 70 -4.04 -8.11 -12.30
C ILE A 70 -3.22 -6.89 -11.85
N ARG A 71 -1.89 -7.01 -11.86
CA ARG A 71 -0.94 -5.95 -11.50
C ARG A 71 -0.01 -5.63 -12.69
N PRO A 72 -0.58 -5.24 -13.86
CA PRO A 72 0.16 -5.19 -15.11
C PRO A 72 1.36 -4.24 -15.04
N LEU A 73 1.21 -3.07 -14.43
CA LEU A 73 2.32 -2.11 -14.35
C LEU A 73 3.49 -2.65 -13.51
N TYR A 74 3.20 -3.38 -12.44
CA TYR A 74 4.25 -4.01 -11.63
C TYR A 74 4.97 -5.11 -12.42
N VAL A 75 4.22 -5.98 -13.09
CA VAL A 75 4.78 -7.07 -13.91
C VAL A 75 5.64 -6.51 -15.04
N GLU A 76 5.18 -5.45 -15.74
CA GLU A 76 5.96 -4.80 -16.80
C GLU A 76 7.23 -4.12 -16.27
N LEU A 77 7.18 -3.48 -15.10
CA LEU A 77 8.39 -2.92 -14.47
C LEU A 77 9.40 -4.00 -14.10
N VAL A 78 8.94 -5.14 -13.57
CA VAL A 78 9.82 -6.28 -13.30
C VAL A 78 10.43 -6.79 -14.59
N ALA A 79 9.64 -6.99 -15.66
CA ALA A 79 10.11 -7.46 -16.95
C ALA A 79 11.13 -6.48 -17.56
N LEU A 80 10.86 -5.18 -17.50
CA LEU A 80 11.78 -4.14 -18.00
C LEU A 80 13.11 -4.18 -17.27
N LEU A 81 13.08 -4.20 -15.95
CA LEU A 81 14.31 -4.23 -15.13
C LEU A 81 15.05 -5.56 -15.23
N SER A 82 14.35 -6.64 -15.56
CA SER A 82 14.99 -7.96 -15.76
C SER A 82 15.89 -8.03 -16.99
N SER A 83 15.83 -7.05 -17.90
CA SER A 83 16.77 -6.91 -19.01
C SER A 83 18.20 -6.56 -18.57
N ILE A 84 18.36 -5.96 -17.38
CA ILE A 84 19.66 -5.52 -16.83
C ILE A 84 19.98 -6.14 -15.47
N LEU A 85 18.99 -6.73 -14.80
CA LEU A 85 19.11 -7.39 -13.48
C LEU A 85 18.58 -8.83 -13.58
N SER A 86 18.91 -9.70 -12.62
CA SER A 86 18.09 -10.91 -12.48
C SER A 86 16.65 -10.55 -12.07
N ILE A 87 15.66 -11.37 -12.43
CA ILE A 87 14.24 -11.10 -12.11
C ILE A 87 14.06 -10.89 -10.60
N GLN A 88 14.69 -11.70 -9.77
CA GLN A 88 14.63 -11.56 -8.31
C GLN A 88 15.21 -10.23 -7.82
N ASN A 89 16.36 -9.81 -8.41
CA ASN A 89 16.95 -8.52 -8.10
C ASN A 89 16.08 -7.34 -8.57
N ALA A 90 15.41 -7.48 -9.71
CA ALA A 90 14.47 -6.48 -10.21
C ALA A 90 13.28 -6.30 -9.26
N ILE A 91 12.68 -7.41 -8.80
CA ILE A 91 11.60 -7.42 -7.80
C ILE A 91 12.04 -6.72 -6.50
N ASN A 92 13.18 -7.12 -5.95
CA ASN A 92 13.71 -6.55 -4.72
C ASN A 92 14.07 -5.06 -4.88
N PHE A 93 14.61 -4.68 -6.04
CA PHE A 93 14.96 -3.30 -6.36
C PHE A 93 13.72 -2.40 -6.40
N ILE A 94 12.62 -2.83 -7.02
CA ILE A 94 11.36 -2.06 -7.04
C ILE A 94 10.87 -1.80 -5.62
N SER A 95 10.88 -2.81 -4.75
CA SER A 95 10.44 -2.67 -3.36
C SER A 95 11.36 -1.74 -2.56
N ALA A 96 12.68 -1.90 -2.68
CA ALA A 96 13.65 -1.05 -1.99
C ALA A 96 13.62 0.41 -2.48
N ALA A 97 13.50 0.64 -3.81
CA ALA A 97 13.39 1.97 -4.39
C ALA A 97 12.10 2.68 -3.99
N SER A 98 10.98 1.94 -3.95
CA SER A 98 9.70 2.45 -3.48
C SER A 98 9.75 2.82 -2.00
N PHE A 99 10.35 1.98 -1.17
CA PHE A 99 10.59 2.26 0.24
C PHE A 99 11.48 3.51 0.44
N PHE A 100 12.50 3.68 -0.40
CA PHE A 100 13.31 4.90 -0.42
C PHE A 100 12.47 6.14 -0.74
N GLY A 101 11.63 6.05 -1.77
CA GLY A 101 10.69 7.11 -2.14
C GLY A 101 9.72 7.46 -1.01
N ILE A 102 9.16 6.46 -0.31
CA ILE A 102 8.34 6.66 0.89
C ILE A 102 9.12 7.44 1.93
N GLY A 103 10.37 7.07 2.22
CA GLY A 103 11.21 7.74 3.20
C GLY A 103 11.49 9.21 2.86
N ILE A 104 11.68 9.54 1.56
CA ILE A 104 11.81 10.93 1.10
C ILE A 104 10.52 11.69 1.36
N ILE A 105 9.34 11.13 1.01
CA ILE A 105 8.06 11.79 1.25
C ILE A 105 7.83 11.99 2.75
N VAL A 106 8.09 10.98 3.58
CA VAL A 106 7.97 11.08 5.04
C VAL A 106 8.83 12.23 5.56
N LEU A 107 10.08 12.32 5.12
CA LEU A 107 10.98 13.42 5.51
C LEU A 107 10.45 14.78 5.06
N CYS A 108 10.03 14.91 3.79
CA CYS A 108 9.49 16.15 3.25
C CYS A 108 8.19 16.56 3.94
N TRP A 109 7.33 15.60 4.26
CA TRP A 109 6.01 15.85 4.85
C TRP A 109 6.09 16.21 6.33
N THR A 110 7.02 15.61 7.07
CA THR A 110 7.18 15.85 8.51
C THR A 110 8.13 17.01 8.82
N GLY A 111 9.16 17.25 8.00
CA GLY A 111 10.26 18.17 8.27
C GLY A 111 11.12 17.79 9.49
N LYS A 112 11.00 16.54 10.00
CA LYS A 112 11.67 16.07 11.23
C LYS A 112 12.56 14.85 10.94
N PRO A 113 13.84 15.03 10.58
CA PRO A 113 14.69 13.95 10.09
C PRO A 113 14.79 12.75 11.04
N PHE A 114 15.00 12.99 12.32
CA PHE A 114 15.14 11.92 13.32
C PHE A 114 13.86 11.08 13.47
N LEU A 115 12.70 11.75 13.63
CA LEU A 115 11.42 11.05 13.77
C LEU A 115 11.00 10.35 12.47
N SER A 116 11.34 10.91 11.32
CA SER A 116 11.16 10.26 10.03
C SER A 116 11.99 8.98 9.92
N ALA A 117 13.25 9.04 10.33
CA ALA A 117 14.13 7.87 10.37
C ALA A 117 13.55 6.79 11.31
N LEU A 118 13.08 7.17 12.49
CA LEU A 118 12.46 6.26 13.45
C LEU A 118 11.19 5.60 12.86
N LEU A 119 10.32 6.37 12.19
CA LEU A 119 9.14 5.82 11.51
C LEU A 119 9.53 4.81 10.43
N MET A 120 10.57 5.10 9.63
CA MET A 120 11.03 4.18 8.59
C MET A 120 11.66 2.90 9.13
N THR A 121 12.08 2.85 10.40
CA THR A 121 12.55 1.64 11.08
C THR A 121 11.44 0.85 11.77
N ALA A 122 10.21 1.39 11.84
CA ALA A 122 9.09 0.64 12.37
C ALA A 122 8.90 -0.67 11.59
N TYR A 123 8.77 -1.78 12.32
CA TYR A 123 8.81 -3.13 11.74
C TYR A 123 7.88 -3.31 10.51
N PRO A 124 6.58 -2.91 10.53
CA PRO A 124 5.73 -3.07 9.37
C PRO A 124 6.22 -2.26 8.16
N VAL A 125 6.71 -1.02 8.39
CA VAL A 125 7.20 -0.14 7.32
C VAL A 125 8.48 -0.69 6.71
N LEU A 126 9.40 -1.21 7.54
CA LEU A 126 10.63 -1.84 7.08
C LEU A 126 10.37 -3.12 6.26
N LEU A 127 9.38 -3.92 6.67
CA LEU A 127 8.99 -5.12 5.92
C LEU A 127 8.54 -4.79 4.50
N LEU A 128 7.88 -3.65 4.29
CA LEU A 128 7.43 -3.22 2.95
C LEU A 128 8.59 -3.12 1.95
N GLY A 129 9.74 -2.59 2.38
CA GLY A 129 10.94 -2.49 1.53
C GLY A 129 11.64 -3.83 1.27
N ARG A 130 11.30 -4.87 2.03
CA ARG A 130 11.90 -6.20 1.94
C ARG A 130 11.00 -7.23 1.25
N ALA A 131 9.71 -6.93 1.14
CA ALA A 131 8.75 -7.81 0.49
C ALA A 131 8.94 -7.82 -1.02
N GLY A 132 8.96 -9.01 -1.63
CA GLY A 132 9.01 -9.20 -3.08
C GLY A 132 7.65 -9.02 -3.76
N THR A 133 6.90 -7.98 -3.36
CA THR A 133 5.49 -7.76 -3.74
C THR A 133 5.28 -6.33 -4.25
N PRO A 134 4.16 -6.06 -4.95
CA PRO A 134 3.81 -4.72 -5.42
C PRO A 134 3.45 -3.74 -4.30
N ASP A 135 3.35 -4.22 -3.03
CA ASP A 135 2.83 -3.44 -1.90
C ASP A 135 3.65 -2.17 -1.62
N ALA A 136 4.97 -2.26 -1.74
CA ALA A 136 5.86 -1.10 -1.58
C ALA A 136 5.59 -0.03 -2.63
N LEU A 137 5.49 -0.41 -3.91
CA LEU A 137 5.23 0.52 -5.00
C LEU A 137 3.82 1.11 -4.92
N ALA A 138 2.84 0.28 -4.60
CA ALA A 138 1.46 0.73 -4.39
C ALA A 138 1.35 1.70 -3.22
N GLY A 139 2.00 1.39 -2.10
CA GLY A 139 2.09 2.25 -0.92
C GLY A 139 2.79 3.57 -1.22
N PHE A 140 3.91 3.54 -1.96
CA PHE A 140 4.62 4.75 -2.41
C PHE A 140 3.70 5.67 -3.22
N LEU A 141 3.01 5.14 -4.23
CA LEU A 141 2.11 5.93 -5.07
C LEU A 141 0.91 6.45 -4.28
N GLY A 142 0.34 5.66 -3.36
CA GLY A 142 -0.75 6.08 -2.49
C GLY A 142 -0.35 7.25 -1.58
N ILE A 143 0.79 7.12 -0.88
CA ILE A 143 1.33 8.16 0.01
C ILE A 143 1.71 9.42 -0.78
N LEU A 144 2.33 9.25 -1.97
CA LEU A 144 2.65 10.36 -2.87
C LEU A 144 1.40 11.12 -3.29
N GLY A 145 0.33 10.41 -3.69
CA GLY A 145 -0.95 11.02 -4.04
C GLY A 145 -1.53 11.84 -2.89
N LEU A 146 -1.57 11.29 -1.69
CA LEU A 146 -2.07 11.99 -0.50
C LEU A 146 -1.22 13.23 -0.15
N TRP A 147 0.11 13.11 -0.23
CA TRP A 147 1.03 14.24 0.01
C TRP A 147 0.85 15.37 -1.00
N LEU A 148 0.70 15.03 -2.29
CA LEU A 148 0.46 16.01 -3.35
C LEU A 148 -0.83 16.80 -3.13
N ILE A 149 -1.89 16.16 -2.66
CA ILE A 149 -3.16 16.84 -2.34
C ILE A 149 -3.01 17.74 -1.11
N GLN A 150 -2.42 17.20 -0.05
CA GLN A 150 -2.43 17.84 1.26
C GLN A 150 -1.41 19.00 1.37
N ASP A 151 -0.18 18.78 0.92
CA ASP A 151 0.93 19.73 1.12
C ASP A 151 1.29 20.51 -0.12
N ARG A 152 1.06 19.97 -1.32
CA ARG A 152 1.43 20.60 -2.59
C ARG A 152 0.26 21.23 -3.33
N ASN A 153 -0.95 21.06 -2.82
CA ASN A 153 -2.19 21.55 -3.44
C ASN A 153 -2.32 21.18 -4.93
N GLY A 154 -1.82 19.99 -5.29
CA GLY A 154 -1.77 19.48 -6.66
C GLY A 154 -2.77 18.35 -6.91
N PRO A 155 -4.11 18.59 -6.89
CA PRO A 155 -5.09 17.51 -6.98
C PRO A 155 -5.02 16.76 -8.31
N LEU A 156 -4.73 17.44 -9.42
CA LEU A 156 -4.63 16.79 -10.72
C LEU A 156 -3.47 15.79 -10.78
N LEU A 157 -2.28 16.20 -10.35
CA LEU A 157 -1.11 15.32 -10.33
C LEU A 157 -1.32 14.15 -9.37
N ALA A 158 -1.95 14.41 -8.22
CA ALA A 158 -2.30 13.36 -7.28
C ALA A 158 -3.26 12.32 -7.88
N LEU A 159 -4.30 12.77 -8.59
CA LEU A 159 -5.23 11.86 -9.26
C LEU A 159 -4.52 11.04 -10.34
N ILE A 160 -3.64 11.64 -11.15
CA ILE A 160 -2.82 10.90 -12.13
C ILE A 160 -2.01 9.80 -11.42
N VAL A 161 -1.32 10.13 -10.33
CA VAL A 161 -0.52 9.15 -9.56
C VAL A 161 -1.40 8.02 -8.99
N LEU A 162 -2.59 8.36 -8.46
CA LEU A 162 -3.52 7.37 -7.94
C LEU A 162 -4.12 6.50 -9.05
N PHE A 163 -4.40 7.03 -10.24
CA PHE A 163 -4.80 6.23 -11.40
C PHE A 163 -3.68 5.26 -11.83
N ILE A 164 -2.43 5.72 -11.89
CA ILE A 164 -1.26 4.86 -12.17
C ILE A 164 -1.18 3.73 -11.13
N SER A 165 -1.48 4.02 -9.87
CA SER A 165 -1.42 3.02 -8.80
C SER A 165 -2.39 1.85 -8.98
N LEU A 166 -3.50 2.04 -9.76
CA LEU A 166 -4.43 0.95 -10.10
C LEU A 166 -3.78 -0.14 -10.96
N GLY A 167 -2.81 0.23 -11.81
CA GLY A 167 -2.03 -0.73 -12.59
C GLY A 167 -1.00 -1.50 -11.75
N VAL A 168 -0.65 -0.97 -10.56
CA VAL A 168 0.22 -1.65 -9.59
C VAL A 168 -0.60 -2.54 -8.66
N ARG A 169 -1.75 -2.03 -8.18
CA ARG A 169 -2.70 -2.76 -7.34
C ARG A 169 -4.12 -2.26 -7.58
N THR A 170 -4.98 -3.14 -8.05
CA THR A 170 -6.37 -2.80 -8.38
C THR A 170 -7.20 -2.41 -7.16
N ASP A 171 -6.86 -2.88 -5.97
CA ASP A 171 -7.52 -2.51 -4.70
C ASP A 171 -7.22 -1.06 -4.23
N ASN A 172 -6.20 -0.38 -4.80
CA ASN A 172 -6.02 1.06 -4.63
C ASN A 172 -7.21 1.88 -5.19
N LEU A 173 -8.12 1.25 -5.91
CA LEU A 173 -9.42 1.82 -6.25
C LEU A 173 -10.14 2.38 -5.03
N LEU A 174 -10.10 1.68 -3.90
CA LEU A 174 -10.75 2.11 -2.66
C LEU A 174 -10.14 3.40 -2.09
N LEU A 175 -8.81 3.53 -2.17
CA LEU A 175 -8.13 4.78 -1.81
C LEU A 175 -8.50 5.91 -2.76
N LEU A 176 -8.48 5.67 -4.08
CA LEU A 176 -8.85 6.67 -5.09
C LEU A 176 -10.29 7.15 -4.89
N LEU A 177 -11.25 6.23 -4.69
CA LEU A 177 -12.66 6.60 -4.43
C LEU A 177 -12.80 7.42 -3.15
N SER A 178 -12.11 7.05 -2.07
CA SER A 178 -12.10 7.81 -0.82
C SER A 178 -11.52 9.22 -1.00
N VAL A 179 -10.49 9.36 -1.81
CA VAL A 179 -9.90 10.66 -2.19
C VAL A 179 -10.88 11.49 -3.02
N LEU A 180 -11.58 10.90 -4.00
CA LEU A 180 -12.58 11.61 -4.79
C LEU A 180 -13.71 12.17 -3.92
N VAL A 181 -14.21 11.36 -2.97
CA VAL A 181 -15.22 11.81 -1.99
C VAL A 181 -14.69 12.99 -1.17
N TRP A 182 -13.47 12.91 -0.70
CA TRP A 182 -12.82 14.01 0.04
C TRP A 182 -12.71 15.29 -0.79
N LEU A 183 -12.24 15.20 -2.04
CA LEU A 183 -12.09 16.36 -2.94
C LEU A 183 -13.45 17.03 -3.26
N VAL A 184 -14.52 16.24 -3.40
CA VAL A 184 -15.87 16.77 -3.54
C VAL A 184 -16.33 17.47 -2.27
N TRP A 185 -16.10 16.85 -1.11
CA TRP A 185 -16.43 17.43 0.19
C TRP A 185 -15.74 18.78 0.41
N GLU A 186 -14.49 18.91 -0.01
CA GLU A 186 -13.73 20.17 0.05
C GLU A 186 -14.07 21.14 -1.09
N LYS A 187 -15.01 20.79 -1.97
CA LYS A 187 -15.37 21.58 -3.15
C LYS A 187 -14.18 21.87 -4.10
N ARG A 188 -13.17 21.01 -4.08
CA ARG A 188 -11.99 21.11 -4.94
C ARG A 188 -12.23 20.54 -6.34
N ILE A 189 -13.20 19.63 -6.48
CA ILE A 189 -13.72 19.11 -7.73
C ILE A 189 -15.25 19.05 -7.68
N GLY A 190 -15.90 19.20 -8.84
CA GLY A 190 -17.36 19.04 -8.94
C GLY A 190 -17.76 17.56 -8.84
N LEU A 191 -18.97 17.31 -8.32
CA LEU A 191 -19.53 15.95 -8.18
C LEU A 191 -19.59 15.20 -9.53
N TYR A 192 -19.93 15.89 -10.60
CA TYR A 192 -19.97 15.31 -11.95
C TYR A 192 -18.59 14.77 -12.39
N TYR A 193 -17.53 15.57 -12.21
CA TYR A 193 -16.18 15.16 -12.56
C TYR A 193 -15.69 14.02 -11.66
N ALA A 194 -16.00 14.06 -10.38
CA ALA A 194 -15.68 12.97 -9.46
C ALA A 194 -16.38 11.66 -9.87
N GLY A 195 -17.68 11.75 -10.25
CA GLY A 195 -18.43 10.61 -10.76
C GLY A 195 -17.82 10.02 -12.03
N LEU A 196 -17.45 10.88 -13.00
CA LEU A 196 -16.79 10.45 -14.22
C LEU A 196 -15.46 9.74 -13.94
N LEU A 197 -14.62 10.32 -13.08
CA LEU A 197 -13.35 9.72 -12.69
C LEU A 197 -13.54 8.39 -11.95
N ALA A 198 -14.55 8.28 -11.08
CA ALA A 198 -14.88 7.04 -10.41
C ALA A 198 -15.28 5.94 -11.40
N VAL A 199 -16.14 6.27 -12.37
CA VAL A 199 -16.53 5.33 -13.44
C VAL A 199 -15.32 4.89 -14.26
N LEU A 200 -14.45 5.82 -14.68
CA LEU A 200 -13.23 5.52 -15.42
C LEU A 200 -12.29 4.60 -14.62
N ALA A 201 -12.14 4.85 -13.33
CA ALA A 201 -11.32 4.01 -12.45
C ALA A 201 -11.88 2.59 -12.32
N VAL A 202 -13.20 2.46 -12.14
CA VAL A 202 -13.87 1.14 -12.10
C VAL A 202 -13.71 0.42 -13.43
N MET A 203 -13.94 1.09 -14.55
CA MET A 203 -13.80 0.50 -15.88
C MET A 203 -12.35 0.05 -16.15
N LEU A 204 -11.36 0.83 -15.72
CA LEU A 204 -9.95 0.44 -15.80
C LEU A 204 -9.67 -0.84 -15.01
N VAL A 205 -10.13 -0.92 -13.75
CA VAL A 205 -9.97 -2.11 -12.90
C VAL A 205 -10.67 -3.33 -13.51
N LEU A 206 -11.91 -3.17 -14.01
CA LEU A 206 -12.62 -4.25 -14.70
C LEU A 206 -11.88 -4.70 -15.97
N GLY A 207 -11.37 -3.74 -16.75
CA GLY A 207 -10.55 -4.02 -17.94
C GLY A 207 -9.28 -4.81 -17.60
N ILE A 208 -8.55 -4.42 -16.55
CA ILE A 208 -7.36 -5.13 -16.06
C ILE A 208 -7.73 -6.57 -15.64
N ASN A 209 -8.79 -6.74 -14.85
CA ASN A 209 -9.22 -8.06 -14.40
C ASN A 209 -9.62 -8.96 -15.59
N ARG A 210 -10.34 -8.43 -16.57
CA ARG A 210 -10.72 -9.16 -17.77
C ARG A 210 -9.50 -9.55 -18.61
N TRP A 211 -8.57 -8.60 -18.81
CA TRP A 211 -7.35 -8.84 -19.57
C TRP A 211 -6.47 -9.91 -18.93
N ALA A 212 -6.35 -9.89 -17.59
CA ALA A 212 -5.58 -10.87 -16.84
C ALA A 212 -6.26 -12.26 -16.75
N GLY A 213 -7.48 -12.41 -17.24
CA GLY A 213 -8.25 -13.66 -17.10
C GLY A 213 -8.60 -14.00 -15.64
N ASN A 214 -8.69 -12.97 -14.76
CA ASN A 214 -8.95 -13.18 -13.34
C ASN A 214 -10.28 -13.88 -13.09
N TYR A 215 -10.28 -14.84 -12.19
CA TYR A 215 -11.46 -15.63 -11.77
C TYR A 215 -12.53 -14.80 -11.07
N GLY A 216 -12.23 -13.57 -10.68
CA GLY A 216 -13.14 -12.66 -9.98
C GLY A 216 -13.01 -12.70 -8.46
N TRP A 217 -13.65 -11.73 -7.83
CA TRP A 217 -13.54 -11.49 -6.39
C TRP A 217 -13.96 -12.69 -5.52
N VAL A 218 -15.03 -13.39 -5.89
CA VAL A 218 -15.53 -14.54 -5.09
C VAL A 218 -14.51 -15.66 -5.04
N VAL A 219 -13.87 -15.99 -6.17
CA VAL A 219 -12.84 -17.04 -6.22
C VAL A 219 -11.62 -16.62 -5.41
N LEU A 220 -11.15 -15.36 -5.57
CA LEU A 220 -10.05 -14.83 -4.78
C LEU A 220 -10.35 -14.84 -3.28
N PHE A 221 -11.56 -14.44 -2.88
CA PHE A 221 -12.00 -14.47 -1.49
C PHE A 221 -11.99 -15.89 -0.91
N ARG A 222 -12.59 -16.85 -1.63
CA ARG A 222 -12.63 -18.25 -1.17
C ARG A 222 -11.24 -18.86 -1.12
N TYR A 223 -10.41 -18.62 -2.13
CA TYR A 223 -9.01 -19.04 -2.17
C TYR A 223 -8.24 -18.55 -0.93
N SER A 224 -8.44 -17.30 -0.54
CA SER A 224 -7.70 -16.68 0.56
C SER A 224 -8.22 -17.02 1.95
N PHE A 225 -9.54 -17.28 2.12
CA PHE A 225 -10.16 -17.32 3.46
C PHE A 225 -11.02 -18.55 3.76
N VAL A 226 -11.48 -19.28 2.75
CA VAL A 226 -12.44 -20.37 2.99
C VAL A 226 -11.80 -21.74 2.77
N SER A 227 -11.48 -22.05 1.55
CA SER A 227 -10.80 -23.26 1.12
C SER A 227 -10.63 -23.27 -0.39
N GLY A 228 -9.64 -23.95 -0.85
CA GLY A 228 -9.42 -24.16 -2.27
C GLY A 228 -7.95 -24.07 -2.60
N ARG A 229 -7.40 -25.19 -3.07
CA ARG A 229 -5.99 -25.26 -3.43
C ARG A 229 -5.77 -24.75 -4.85
N TYR A 230 -6.74 -25.06 -5.73
CA TYR A 230 -6.68 -24.73 -7.15
C TYR A 230 -7.75 -23.71 -7.50
N PRO A 231 -7.38 -22.47 -7.87
CA PRO A 231 -8.33 -21.40 -8.15
C PRO A 231 -9.39 -21.75 -9.20
N ALA A 232 -9.02 -22.50 -10.25
CA ALA A 232 -9.95 -22.90 -11.29
C ALA A 232 -11.07 -23.87 -10.82
N GLN A 233 -10.87 -24.56 -9.69
CA GLN A 233 -11.83 -25.52 -9.13
C GLN A 233 -12.72 -24.89 -8.05
N ILE A 234 -12.48 -23.64 -7.69
CA ILE A 234 -13.23 -22.95 -6.62
C ILE A 234 -14.61 -22.52 -7.14
N PRO A 235 -15.69 -22.88 -6.41
CA PRO A 235 -17.04 -22.42 -6.77
C PRO A 235 -17.17 -20.90 -6.78
N HIS A 236 -17.88 -20.36 -7.78
CA HIS A 236 -18.14 -18.91 -7.91
C HIS A 236 -19.25 -18.40 -6.98
N ALA A 237 -19.74 -19.19 -6.03
CA ALA A 237 -20.73 -18.80 -5.06
C ALA A 237 -20.11 -18.66 -3.67
N LEU A 238 -20.45 -17.58 -2.97
CA LEU A 238 -20.03 -17.31 -1.59
C LEU A 238 -21.27 -17.26 -0.70
N THR A 239 -21.29 -18.04 0.37
CA THR A 239 -22.37 -17.98 1.35
C THR A 239 -22.12 -16.87 2.38
N PHE A 240 -23.20 -16.32 2.95
CA PHE A 240 -23.11 -15.35 4.02
C PHE A 240 -22.31 -15.87 5.23
N ARG A 241 -22.47 -17.16 5.57
CA ARG A 241 -21.75 -17.81 6.66
C ARG A 241 -20.23 -17.83 6.41
N GLU A 242 -19.80 -18.18 5.20
CA GLU A 242 -18.37 -18.18 4.83
C GLU A 242 -17.79 -16.79 4.91
N TYR A 243 -18.48 -15.80 4.34
CA TYR A 243 -18.04 -14.39 4.42
C TYR A 243 -17.92 -13.90 5.86
N PHE A 244 -18.96 -14.12 6.68
CA PHE A 244 -18.97 -13.65 8.07
C PHE A 244 -17.93 -14.35 8.93
N SER A 245 -17.71 -15.65 8.73
CA SER A 245 -16.66 -16.41 9.41
C SER A 245 -15.26 -15.87 9.09
N ALA A 246 -14.97 -15.62 7.80
CA ALA A 246 -13.71 -15.03 7.36
C ALA A 246 -13.52 -13.62 7.95
N PHE A 247 -14.58 -12.79 7.90
CA PHE A 247 -14.59 -11.45 8.46
C PHE A 247 -14.30 -11.44 9.96
N ALA A 248 -14.98 -12.29 10.74
CA ALA A 248 -14.80 -12.37 12.19
C ALA A 248 -13.38 -12.85 12.55
N SER A 249 -12.87 -13.86 11.84
CA SER A 249 -11.50 -14.35 12.04
C SER A 249 -10.47 -13.29 11.69
N GLY A 250 -10.62 -12.64 10.53
CA GLY A 250 -9.75 -11.55 10.11
C GLY A 250 -9.77 -10.38 11.09
N ALA A 251 -10.96 -9.96 11.55
CA ALA A 251 -11.13 -8.87 12.51
C ALA A 251 -10.44 -9.18 13.86
N ALA A 252 -10.57 -10.40 14.37
CA ALA A 252 -9.94 -10.81 15.63
C ALA A 252 -8.41 -10.71 15.55
N VAL A 253 -7.80 -11.20 14.46
CA VAL A 253 -6.35 -11.13 14.27
C VAL A 253 -5.90 -9.70 13.98
N LEU A 254 -6.61 -8.97 13.13
CA LEU A 254 -6.27 -7.60 12.77
C LEU A 254 -6.35 -6.67 13.99
N ALA A 255 -7.33 -6.86 14.88
CA ALA A 255 -7.47 -6.05 16.10
C ALA A 255 -6.21 -6.08 16.97
N THR A 256 -5.50 -7.20 17.03
CA THR A 256 -4.25 -7.30 17.79
C THR A 256 -3.08 -6.58 17.12
N ARG A 257 -3.04 -6.51 15.79
CA ARG A 257 -1.94 -5.91 15.03
C ARG A 257 -2.12 -4.42 14.78
N VAL A 258 -3.36 -4.00 14.54
CA VAL A 258 -3.71 -2.62 14.11
C VAL A 258 -4.07 -1.71 15.27
N SER A 259 -4.39 -2.27 16.46
CA SER A 259 -4.88 -1.49 17.61
C SER A 259 -3.98 -0.31 17.99
N LEU A 260 -2.66 -0.51 17.99
CA LEU A 260 -1.71 0.58 18.26
C LEU A 260 -1.80 1.70 17.21
N TRP A 261 -1.86 1.34 15.91
CA TRP A 261 -1.94 2.32 14.83
C TRP A 261 -3.29 3.04 14.82
N MET A 262 -4.38 2.35 15.15
CA MET A 262 -5.70 2.97 15.33
C MET A 262 -5.69 3.96 16.50
N LEU A 263 -5.12 3.59 17.65
CA LEU A 263 -4.99 4.49 18.80
C LEU A 263 -4.16 5.72 18.44
N LEU A 264 -3.01 5.54 17.80
CA LEU A 264 -2.16 6.63 17.33
C LEU A 264 -2.89 7.53 16.34
N GLY A 265 -3.66 6.96 15.42
CA GLY A 265 -4.49 7.72 14.46
C GLY A 265 -5.56 8.55 15.14
N ILE A 266 -6.26 7.99 16.13
CA ILE A 266 -7.26 8.70 16.94
C ILE A 266 -6.60 9.85 17.73
N LEU A 267 -5.46 9.59 18.36
CA LEU A 267 -4.71 10.62 19.10
C LEU A 267 -4.23 11.75 18.19
N ALA A 268 -3.67 11.41 17.02
CA ALA A 268 -3.25 12.40 16.03
C ALA A 268 -4.44 13.24 15.54
N TYR A 269 -5.58 12.60 15.23
CA TYR A 269 -6.79 13.28 14.80
C TYR A 269 -7.36 14.22 15.90
N ARG A 270 -7.41 13.77 17.15
CA ARG A 270 -7.87 14.60 18.26
C ARG A 270 -7.00 15.83 18.50
N ARG A 271 -5.68 15.71 18.31
CA ARG A 271 -4.74 16.84 18.49
C ARG A 271 -4.73 17.82 17.32
N ALA A 272 -4.82 17.29 16.11
CA ALA A 272 -4.78 18.05 14.87
C ALA A 272 -5.73 17.40 13.85
N PRO A 273 -7.04 17.72 13.90
CA PRO A 273 -8.02 17.14 12.98
C PRO A 273 -7.57 17.30 11.52
N ASN A 274 -7.45 16.19 10.82
CA ASN A 274 -7.03 16.18 9.42
C ASN A 274 -7.85 15.16 8.63
N ARG A 275 -8.39 15.60 7.51
CA ARG A 275 -9.25 14.76 6.65
C ARG A 275 -8.52 13.62 5.97
N VAL A 276 -7.20 13.74 5.77
CA VAL A 276 -6.39 12.63 5.23
C VAL A 276 -6.50 11.40 6.12
N LEU A 277 -6.51 11.56 7.44
CA LEU A 277 -6.70 10.42 8.35
C LEU A 277 -8.07 9.76 8.18
N LEU A 278 -9.13 10.56 7.91
CA LEU A 278 -10.46 10.02 7.61
C LEU A 278 -10.49 9.28 6.27
N VAL A 279 -9.83 9.82 5.25
CA VAL A 279 -9.67 9.15 3.94
C VAL A 279 -8.94 7.81 4.10
N CYS A 280 -7.85 7.79 4.87
CA CYS A 280 -7.12 6.54 5.15
C CYS A 280 -8.02 5.54 5.90
N ALA A 281 -8.74 5.99 6.93
CA ALA A 281 -9.65 5.13 7.69
C ALA A 281 -10.77 4.56 6.81
N ALA A 282 -11.37 5.38 5.94
CA ALA A 282 -12.41 4.95 4.99
C ALA A 282 -11.86 3.92 3.98
N ALA A 283 -10.69 4.18 3.38
CA ALA A 283 -10.08 3.26 2.42
C ALA A 283 -9.69 1.93 3.07
N VAL A 284 -9.12 1.96 4.29
CA VAL A 284 -8.78 0.76 5.07
C VAL A 284 -10.02 -0.03 5.44
N ALA A 285 -11.08 0.63 5.93
CA ALA A 285 -12.34 -0.02 6.27
C ALA A 285 -13.00 -0.67 5.05
N ALA A 286 -13.05 0.04 3.91
CA ALA A 286 -13.57 -0.50 2.67
C ALA A 286 -12.75 -1.71 2.17
N HIS A 287 -11.42 -1.62 2.25
CA HIS A 287 -10.53 -2.74 1.91
C HIS A 287 -10.82 -3.95 2.78
N PHE A 288 -10.88 -3.76 4.11
CA PHE A 288 -11.14 -4.84 5.05
C PHE A 288 -12.53 -5.47 4.87
N LEU A 289 -13.55 -4.68 4.54
CA LEU A 289 -14.88 -5.19 4.21
C LEU A 289 -14.86 -6.04 2.93
N MET A 290 -14.08 -5.66 1.93
CA MET A 290 -13.96 -6.45 0.70
C MET A 290 -13.06 -7.67 0.86
N PHE A 291 -11.98 -7.54 1.64
CA PHE A 291 -10.94 -8.54 1.76
C PHE A 291 -10.42 -8.57 3.21
N PRO A 292 -11.06 -9.36 4.11
CA PRO A 292 -10.76 -9.38 5.55
C PRO A 292 -9.45 -10.11 5.86
N SER A 293 -8.36 -9.68 5.22
CA SER A 293 -7.04 -10.27 5.43
C SER A 293 -6.49 -9.89 6.80
N PRO A 294 -5.93 -10.85 7.56
CA PRO A 294 -5.21 -10.59 8.78
C PRO A 294 -3.80 -10.01 8.51
N GLU A 295 -3.38 -9.96 7.25
CA GLU A 295 -2.06 -9.46 6.87
C GLU A 295 -2.04 -7.94 6.86
N ASP A 296 -1.27 -7.37 7.76
CA ASP A 296 -1.12 -5.92 7.89
C ASP A 296 -0.32 -5.28 6.75
N ARG A 297 0.40 -6.07 5.92
CA ARG A 297 1.14 -5.55 4.75
C ARG A 297 0.27 -4.70 3.81
N TYR A 298 -1.01 -5.02 3.69
CA TYR A 298 -1.96 -4.23 2.89
C TYR A 298 -2.28 -2.86 3.49
N LEU A 299 -2.01 -2.66 4.78
CA LEU A 299 -2.35 -1.47 5.55
C LEU A 299 -1.13 -0.60 5.88
N VAL A 300 0.08 -1.04 5.56
CA VAL A 300 1.34 -0.36 5.96
C VAL A 300 1.42 1.07 5.41
N TRP A 301 0.87 1.33 4.22
CA TRP A 301 0.79 2.69 3.69
C TRP A 301 -0.03 3.60 4.61
N ALA A 302 -1.14 3.12 5.17
CA ALA A 302 -1.95 3.88 6.12
C ALA A 302 -1.23 4.06 7.47
N TYR A 303 -0.51 3.05 7.96
CA TYR A 303 0.33 3.18 9.15
C TYR A 303 1.38 4.28 8.97
N THR A 304 2.02 4.32 7.82
CA THR A 304 3.00 5.36 7.50
C THR A 304 2.37 6.75 7.55
N VAL A 305 1.17 6.92 6.97
CA VAL A 305 0.43 8.20 7.03
C VAL A 305 0.05 8.56 8.46
N VAL A 306 -0.46 7.61 9.25
CA VAL A 306 -0.73 7.83 10.68
C VAL A 306 0.53 8.29 11.41
N GLY A 307 1.67 7.63 11.20
CA GLY A 307 2.95 8.01 11.78
C GLY A 307 3.37 9.44 11.42
N ILE A 308 3.20 9.85 10.15
CA ILE A 308 3.45 11.22 9.70
C ILE A 308 2.60 12.23 10.51
N PHE A 309 1.29 11.97 10.65
CA PHE A 309 0.42 12.88 11.37
C PHE A 309 0.65 12.87 12.88
N VAL A 310 1.06 11.75 13.46
CA VAL A 310 1.56 11.71 14.85
C VAL A 310 2.75 12.64 15.00
N ILE A 311 3.78 12.52 14.17
CA ILE A 311 4.97 13.39 14.21
C ILE A 311 4.59 14.87 14.08
N ARG A 312 3.73 15.22 13.12
CA ARG A 312 3.28 16.60 12.89
C ARG A 312 2.47 17.16 14.06
N SER A 313 1.63 16.34 14.73
CA SER A 313 0.82 16.76 15.86
C SER A 313 1.66 17.14 17.09
N PHE A 314 2.78 16.46 17.30
CA PHE A 314 3.72 16.81 18.37
C PHE A 314 4.54 18.07 18.02
N ALA A 315 4.97 18.21 16.78
CA ALA A 315 5.75 19.39 16.34
C ALA A 315 4.96 20.71 16.48
N LYS A 316 3.64 20.69 16.29
CA LYS A 316 2.78 21.87 16.47
C LYS A 316 2.68 22.31 17.93
N SER A 317 2.61 21.35 18.86
CA SER A 317 2.55 21.65 20.31
C SER A 317 3.79 22.38 20.83
N ASP A 318 4.98 22.09 20.29
CA ASP A 318 6.20 22.75 20.70
C ASP A 318 6.29 24.23 20.21
N HIS A 319 5.69 24.51 19.05
CA HIS A 319 5.62 25.88 18.51
C HIS A 319 4.69 26.78 19.31
N ASP A 320 3.54 26.24 19.74
CA ASP A 320 2.56 26.98 20.55
C ASP A 320 3.11 27.32 21.94
N LYS A 321 3.88 26.41 22.57
CA LYS A 321 4.54 26.65 23.86
C LYS A 321 5.61 27.73 23.78
N ASN A 322 6.39 27.77 22.70
CA ASN A 322 7.45 28.77 22.51
C ASN A 322 6.91 30.14 22.04
N GLY A 323 5.70 30.20 21.51
CA GLY A 323 5.02 31.43 21.10
C GLY A 323 4.49 32.26 22.29
N PHE A 324 4.08 31.60 23.36
CA PHE A 324 3.57 32.30 24.58
C PHE A 324 4.67 33.05 25.35
N GLY A 325 5.94 32.65 25.21
CA GLY A 325 7.07 33.34 25.84
C GLY A 325 7.41 34.71 25.22
N LYS A 326 7.01 34.99 23.98
CA LYS A 326 7.36 36.24 23.29
C LYS A 326 6.34 37.36 23.43
N LEU A 327 5.16 37.09 23.99
CA LEU A 327 4.12 38.12 24.20
C LEU A 327 4.23 38.84 25.54
N SER A 328 5.06 38.38 26.49
CA SER A 328 5.20 39.00 27.79
C SER A 328 6.25 40.13 27.85
N GLU A 329 7.03 40.37 26.75
CA GLU A 329 8.07 41.40 26.71
C GLU A 329 7.73 42.58 25.78
N ARG A 330 6.46 42.99 25.61
CA ARG A 330 6.18 44.32 25.06
C ARG A 330 6.26 45.36 26.17
N PRO A 331 7.27 46.25 26.13
CA PRO A 331 7.31 47.35 27.10
C PRO A 331 6.08 48.25 26.89
N LEU A 332 5.38 48.53 27.96
CA LEU A 332 4.35 49.58 28.02
C LEU A 332 4.94 50.89 27.54
N ALA A 333 4.64 51.27 26.30
CA ALA A 333 4.93 52.62 25.81
C ALA A 333 4.06 53.61 26.63
N ILE A 334 4.69 54.24 27.62
CA ILE A 334 4.11 55.36 28.37
C ILE A 334 3.97 56.53 27.38
N HIS A 335 2.74 56.80 26.94
CA HIS A 335 2.39 58.03 26.27
C HIS A 335 2.52 59.16 27.29
N LYS A 336 3.65 59.92 27.28
CA LYS A 336 3.71 61.25 27.88
C LYS A 336 3.01 62.21 26.92
N GLY A 337 1.80 62.63 27.31
CA GLY A 337 1.16 63.77 26.67
C GLY A 337 1.87 65.08 26.99
N SER A 338 1.97 65.92 26.02
CA SER A 338 2.13 67.38 26.09
C SER A 338 1.33 68.00 24.99
#